data_3e295a1b46fc96a41dcfa21ec13a51ab
#
_entry.id   3e295a1b46fc96a41dcfa21ec13a51ab
#
_cell.length_a   1.000
_cell.length_b   1.000
_cell.length_c   1.000
_cell.angle_alpha   90.00
_cell.angle_beta   90.00
_cell.angle_gamma   90.00
#
_symmetry.space_group_name_H-M   'P 1'
#
loop_
_entity.id
_entity.type
_entity.pdbx_description
1 polymer ?
#
loop_
_entity_poly.entity_id
_entity_poly.type
_entity_poly.pdbx_seq_one_letter_code
_entity_poly.pdbx_strand_id
1 'polypeptide(L)'
;MKTVCLVLGIIIFLWGPGAEAKDFKFPEVTGWKQSGEIQTFIPKTLFEYIDGAADLYLMYDFQELKVAEYLNEKKASVIVDVYRHKTPTQAFGIYSQERLSDANFINIGAQGYVEKNVLNFLTGSYYVKLNSFNTGAEDEEILLNFAKKVSENLGEKGRLPFILSSFPEEGKKKNSEKFINKNFLGYSFLYSAFTADYELSGTKFKLFVIESDRKGCKDMIQKYLQQTKSPEKNIAEGLYTISDPYHGEIELHWQGKYIWGILNVSDTSLRSKYLKLFEVGLEKKK
;
A
#
# COMPACT_ATOMS: atom_id res chain seq x y z
N MET A 1 -35.70 -59.85 10.01
CA MET A 1 -34.46 -59.32 9.38
C MET A 1 -34.83 -58.02 8.68
N LYS A 2 -34.40 -56.85 9.27
CA LYS A 2 -34.59 -55.51 8.69
C LYS A 2 -33.28 -55.09 8.07
N THR A 3 -33.27 -54.95 6.74
CA THR A 3 -32.10 -54.49 5.98
C THR A 3 -32.04 -52.97 6.05
N VAL A 4 -30.98 -52.42 6.65
CA VAL A 4 -30.71 -50.99 6.68
C VAL A 4 -29.80 -50.66 5.46
N CYS A 5 -30.35 -49.92 4.48
CA CYS A 5 -29.55 -49.35 3.39
C CYS A 5 -28.86 -48.05 3.88
N LEU A 6 -27.54 -48.12 3.93
CA LEU A 6 -26.69 -46.94 4.19
C LEU A 6 -26.45 -46.18 2.87
N VAL A 7 -27.05 -45.01 2.73
CA VAL A 7 -26.79 -44.15 1.58
C VAL A 7 -25.57 -43.30 1.91
N LEU A 8 -24.44 -43.60 1.28
CA LEU A 8 -23.22 -42.78 1.33
C LEU A 8 -23.40 -41.57 0.39
N GLY A 9 -23.65 -40.40 0.95
CA GLY A 9 -23.66 -39.14 0.19
C GLY A 9 -22.23 -38.73 -0.14
N ILE A 10 -21.87 -38.80 -1.42
CA ILE A 10 -20.60 -38.25 -1.93
C ILE A 10 -20.80 -36.75 -2.07
N ILE A 11 -20.15 -35.95 -1.17
CA ILE A 11 -20.04 -34.52 -1.30
C ILE A 11 -18.92 -34.24 -2.32
N ILE A 12 -19.29 -33.91 -3.55
CA ILE A 12 -18.36 -33.43 -4.57
C ILE A 12 -18.09 -31.95 -4.26
N PHE A 13 -16.91 -31.65 -3.70
CA PHE A 13 -16.39 -30.29 -3.65
C PHE A 13 -16.05 -29.87 -5.09
N LEU A 14 -16.93 -29.10 -5.71
CA LEU A 14 -16.61 -28.38 -6.93
C LEU A 14 -15.62 -27.24 -6.57
N TRP A 15 -14.34 -27.50 -6.74
CA TRP A 15 -13.35 -26.44 -6.88
C TRP A 15 -13.70 -25.67 -8.17
N GLY A 16 -14.28 -24.49 -8.02
CA GLY A 16 -14.40 -23.56 -9.13
C GLY A 16 -13.00 -23.22 -9.63
N PRO A 17 -12.79 -23.07 -10.95
CA PRO A 17 -11.52 -22.61 -11.47
C PRO A 17 -11.22 -21.26 -10.83
N GLY A 18 -10.11 -21.16 -10.08
CA GLY A 18 -9.54 -19.88 -9.67
C GLY A 18 -9.37 -19.06 -10.94
N ALA A 19 -9.84 -17.80 -10.94
CA ALA A 19 -9.63 -16.91 -12.07
C ALA A 19 -8.11 -16.86 -12.33
N GLU A 20 -7.67 -17.46 -13.43
CA GLU A 20 -6.29 -17.32 -13.90
C GLU A 20 -6.06 -15.82 -14.11
N ALA A 21 -5.10 -15.26 -13.39
CA ALA A 21 -4.68 -13.88 -13.59
C ALA A 21 -4.30 -13.76 -15.08
N LYS A 22 -5.03 -12.93 -15.81
CA LYS A 22 -4.77 -12.69 -17.24
C LYS A 22 -3.31 -12.25 -17.37
N ASP A 23 -2.51 -12.99 -18.12
CA ASP A 23 -1.09 -12.70 -18.26
C ASP A 23 -0.92 -11.32 -18.88
N PHE A 24 -0.23 -10.41 -18.17
CA PHE A 24 0.01 -9.06 -18.63
C PHE A 24 0.91 -9.07 -19.87
N LYS A 25 0.48 -8.37 -20.91
CA LYS A 25 1.27 -8.14 -22.14
C LYS A 25 1.67 -6.68 -22.22
N PHE A 26 2.94 -6.43 -22.46
CA PHE A 26 3.44 -5.10 -22.74
C PHE A 26 2.77 -4.51 -23.99
N PRO A 27 2.42 -3.20 -23.98
CA PRO A 27 1.68 -2.60 -25.09
C PRO A 27 2.58 -2.36 -26.32
N GLU A 28 1.96 -2.39 -27.50
CA GLU A 28 2.54 -1.79 -28.69
C GLU A 28 2.37 -0.26 -28.65
N VAL A 29 3.48 0.47 -28.83
CA VAL A 29 3.50 1.93 -28.83
C VAL A 29 4.02 2.42 -30.18
N THR A 30 3.20 3.23 -30.88
CA THR A 30 3.55 3.74 -32.22
C THR A 30 4.87 4.52 -32.20
N GLY A 31 5.77 4.21 -33.11
CA GLY A 31 7.11 4.81 -33.19
C GLY A 31 8.14 4.20 -32.22
N TRP A 32 7.75 3.19 -31.42
CA TRP A 32 8.62 2.50 -30.48
C TRP A 32 8.62 1.00 -30.73
N LYS A 33 9.79 0.37 -30.64
CA LYS A 33 9.95 -1.08 -30.77
C LYS A 33 10.51 -1.62 -29.46
N GLN A 34 9.95 -2.74 -28.98
CA GLN A 34 10.52 -3.46 -27.84
C GLN A 34 11.94 -3.93 -28.21
N SER A 35 12.88 -3.62 -27.33
CA SER A 35 14.30 -3.97 -27.47
C SER A 35 14.60 -5.20 -26.61
N GLY A 36 15.04 -6.29 -27.24
CA GLY A 36 15.35 -7.51 -26.53
C GLY A 36 14.14 -8.29 -26.00
N GLU A 37 14.43 -9.23 -25.09
CA GLU A 37 13.42 -10.06 -24.44
C GLU A 37 12.88 -9.37 -23.18
N ILE A 38 11.62 -9.69 -22.81
CA ILE A 38 11.05 -9.27 -21.54
C ILE A 38 11.78 -10.00 -20.41
N GLN A 39 12.36 -9.23 -19.50
CA GLN A 39 13.00 -9.79 -18.30
C GLN A 39 11.94 -10.01 -17.23
N THR A 40 12.06 -11.11 -16.49
CA THR A 40 11.14 -11.45 -15.40
C THR A 40 11.92 -11.81 -14.16
N PHE A 41 11.60 -11.15 -13.06
CA PHE A 41 12.21 -11.38 -11.75
C PHE A 41 11.15 -11.78 -10.73
N ILE A 42 11.48 -12.78 -9.92
CA ILE A 42 10.65 -13.28 -8.83
C ILE A 42 11.31 -12.91 -7.47
N PRO A 43 10.68 -13.15 -6.31
CA PRO A 43 11.26 -12.79 -5.02
C PRO A 43 12.71 -13.23 -4.79
N LYS A 44 13.12 -14.36 -5.37
CA LYS A 44 14.48 -14.89 -5.23
C LYS A 44 15.52 -14.19 -6.10
N THR A 45 15.11 -13.54 -7.18
CA THR A 45 16.00 -12.94 -8.19
C THR A 45 15.82 -11.41 -8.29
N LEU A 46 14.91 -10.82 -7.52
CA LEU A 46 14.64 -9.38 -7.58
C LEU A 46 15.90 -8.53 -7.31
N PHE A 47 16.78 -8.99 -6.41
CA PHE A 47 18.04 -8.32 -6.09
C PHE A 47 19.00 -8.19 -7.29
N GLU A 48 18.87 -9.03 -8.31
CA GLU A 48 19.67 -8.96 -9.53
C GLU A 48 19.31 -7.73 -10.38
N TYR A 49 18.13 -7.16 -10.19
CA TYR A 49 17.66 -5.98 -10.91
C TYR A 49 17.71 -4.70 -10.07
N ILE A 50 17.23 -4.72 -8.82
CA ILE A 50 17.10 -3.50 -7.99
C ILE A 50 18.04 -3.47 -6.78
N ASP A 51 18.99 -4.43 -6.70
CA ASP A 51 20.05 -4.53 -5.68
C ASP A 51 19.53 -4.22 -4.26
N GLY A 52 20.13 -3.29 -3.53
CA GLY A 52 19.78 -2.97 -2.14
C GLY A 52 18.34 -2.56 -1.86
N ALA A 53 17.54 -2.22 -2.87
CA ALA A 53 16.13 -1.90 -2.70
C ALA A 53 15.21 -3.13 -2.63
N ALA A 54 15.68 -4.33 -2.97
CA ALA A 54 14.87 -5.54 -3.07
C ALA A 54 14.13 -5.86 -1.76
N ASP A 55 14.78 -5.73 -0.60
CA ASP A 55 14.19 -6.02 0.70
C ASP A 55 12.95 -5.16 0.98
N LEU A 56 12.95 -3.91 0.54
CA LEU A 56 11.79 -3.03 0.69
C LEU A 56 10.59 -3.57 -0.09
N TYR A 57 10.78 -4.00 -1.34
CA TYR A 57 9.70 -4.58 -2.15
C TYR A 57 9.20 -5.91 -1.56
N LEU A 58 10.12 -6.76 -1.09
CA LEU A 58 9.78 -8.03 -0.43
C LEU A 58 8.96 -7.84 0.85
N MET A 59 9.18 -6.77 1.61
CA MET A 59 8.34 -6.42 2.76
C MET A 59 6.88 -6.14 2.39
N TYR A 60 6.59 -5.79 1.13
CA TYR A 60 5.25 -5.56 0.59
C TYR A 60 4.75 -6.72 -0.26
N ASP A 61 5.07 -7.97 0.11
CA ASP A 61 4.60 -9.19 -0.54
C ASP A 61 4.73 -9.16 -2.07
N PHE A 62 5.89 -8.70 -2.55
CA PHE A 62 6.26 -8.71 -3.96
C PHE A 62 6.12 -10.12 -4.55
N GLN A 63 5.56 -10.22 -5.76
CA GLN A 63 5.32 -11.48 -6.45
C GLN A 63 6.15 -11.62 -7.71
N GLU A 64 6.20 -10.58 -8.54
CA GLU A 64 6.83 -10.62 -9.85
C GLU A 64 7.15 -9.19 -10.34
N LEU A 65 8.27 -9.04 -11.01
CA LEU A 65 8.60 -7.88 -11.83
C LEU A 65 8.76 -8.32 -13.28
N LYS A 66 8.09 -7.66 -14.20
CA LYS A 66 8.34 -7.75 -15.64
C LYS A 66 8.91 -6.44 -16.14
N VAL A 67 9.98 -6.52 -16.92
CA VAL A 67 10.70 -5.36 -17.48
C VAL A 67 10.72 -5.44 -18.99
N ALA A 68 10.35 -4.36 -19.66
CA ALA A 68 10.54 -4.20 -21.09
C ALA A 68 11.23 -2.87 -21.40
N GLU A 69 12.19 -2.90 -22.30
CA GLU A 69 12.80 -1.72 -22.87
C GLU A 69 12.23 -1.45 -24.26
N TYR A 70 12.01 -0.18 -24.58
CA TYR A 70 11.58 0.28 -25.90
C TYR A 70 12.58 1.27 -26.46
N LEU A 71 12.85 1.16 -27.77
CA LEU A 71 13.71 2.06 -28.52
C LEU A 71 12.92 2.68 -29.67
N ASN A 72 13.17 3.95 -29.95
CA ASN A 72 12.71 4.61 -31.15
C ASN A 72 13.84 4.76 -32.18
N GLU A 73 13.52 5.25 -33.39
CA GLU A 73 14.49 5.44 -34.47
C GLU A 73 15.60 6.45 -34.14
N LYS A 74 15.34 7.38 -33.19
CA LYS A 74 16.31 8.37 -32.71
C LYS A 74 17.19 7.85 -31.56
N LYS A 75 17.09 6.56 -31.20
CA LYS A 75 17.79 5.91 -30.09
C LYS A 75 17.41 6.47 -28.70
N ALA A 76 16.27 7.11 -28.57
CA ALA A 76 15.69 7.34 -27.28
C ALA A 76 15.12 6.03 -26.73
N SER A 77 15.14 5.84 -25.41
CA SER A 77 14.59 4.63 -24.79
C SER A 77 13.58 4.94 -23.69
N VAL A 78 12.66 4.00 -23.49
CA VAL A 78 11.75 3.94 -22.36
C VAL A 78 11.83 2.56 -21.73
N ILE A 79 12.14 2.49 -20.44
CA ILE A 79 12.10 1.27 -19.66
C ILE A 79 10.78 1.26 -18.87
N VAL A 80 10.07 0.15 -18.94
CA VAL A 80 8.79 -0.06 -18.26
C VAL A 80 8.94 -1.23 -17.30
N ASP A 81 8.87 -0.94 -16.00
CA ASP A 81 8.91 -1.90 -14.90
C ASP A 81 7.50 -2.09 -14.37
N VAL A 82 7.01 -3.33 -14.37
CA VAL A 82 5.68 -3.68 -13.85
C VAL A 82 5.83 -4.61 -12.66
N TYR A 83 5.77 -4.04 -11.45
CA TYR A 83 5.85 -4.77 -10.19
C TYR A 83 4.47 -5.24 -9.77
N ARG A 84 4.29 -6.55 -9.61
CA ARG A 84 3.06 -7.16 -9.10
C ARG A 84 3.25 -7.53 -7.62
N HIS A 85 2.33 -7.10 -6.79
CA HIS A 85 2.24 -7.43 -5.37
C HIS A 85 1.05 -8.35 -5.10
N LYS A 86 1.02 -9.00 -3.94
CA LYS A 86 -0.04 -9.95 -3.58
C LYS A 86 -1.42 -9.30 -3.52
N THR A 87 -1.50 -8.04 -3.10
CA THR A 87 -2.76 -7.30 -2.96
C THR A 87 -2.60 -5.83 -3.36
N PRO A 88 -3.70 -5.13 -3.70
CA PRO A 88 -3.66 -3.68 -3.95
C PRO A 88 -3.11 -2.86 -2.78
N THR A 89 -3.36 -3.28 -1.54
CA THR A 89 -2.82 -2.62 -0.34
C THR A 89 -1.30 -2.73 -0.28
N GLN A 90 -0.74 -3.88 -0.65
CA GLN A 90 0.72 -4.07 -0.68
C GLN A 90 1.36 -3.25 -1.80
N ALA A 91 0.75 -3.20 -2.98
CA ALA A 91 1.20 -2.33 -4.07
C ALA A 91 1.13 -0.84 -3.67
N PHE A 92 0.05 -0.42 -3.01
CA PHE A 92 -0.03 0.93 -2.44
C PHE A 92 1.06 1.16 -1.40
N GLY A 93 1.40 0.16 -0.61
CA GLY A 93 2.45 0.26 0.41
C GLY A 93 3.77 0.71 -0.18
N ILE A 94 4.34 -0.04 -1.11
CA ILE A 94 5.62 0.32 -1.75
C ILE A 94 5.51 1.65 -2.52
N TYR A 95 4.45 1.87 -3.30
CA TYR A 95 4.19 3.13 -3.98
C TYR A 95 4.20 4.32 -3.00
N SER A 96 3.56 4.19 -1.85
CA SER A 96 3.46 5.24 -0.83
C SER A 96 4.78 5.52 -0.10
N GLN A 97 5.73 4.57 -0.10
CA GLN A 97 7.06 4.80 0.46
C GLN A 97 7.97 5.56 -0.50
N GLU A 98 7.83 5.30 -1.80
CA GLU A 98 8.69 5.92 -2.82
C GLU A 98 8.20 7.30 -3.28
N ARG A 99 6.88 7.53 -3.33
CA ARG A 99 6.34 8.83 -3.79
C ARG A 99 6.67 9.96 -2.81
N LEU A 100 6.99 11.13 -3.33
CA LEU A 100 7.05 12.37 -2.56
C LEU A 100 5.63 12.96 -2.44
N SER A 101 5.33 13.60 -1.31
CA SER A 101 4.00 14.21 -1.09
C SER A 101 3.73 15.45 -1.95
N ASP A 102 4.76 16.07 -2.47
CA ASP A 102 4.77 17.27 -3.33
C ASP A 102 5.09 16.97 -4.80
N ALA A 103 5.18 15.69 -5.20
CA ALA A 103 5.34 15.28 -6.58
C ALA A 103 4.21 15.82 -7.48
N ASN A 104 4.47 15.93 -8.77
CA ASN A 104 3.46 16.32 -9.76
C ASN A 104 2.48 15.16 -10.02
N PHE A 105 1.38 15.13 -9.27
CA PHE A 105 0.39 14.04 -9.32
C PHE A 105 -0.48 14.15 -10.58
N ILE A 106 -0.72 12.99 -11.19
CA ILE A 106 -1.54 12.83 -12.39
C ILE A 106 -2.63 11.77 -12.18
N ASN A 107 -3.71 11.88 -12.95
CA ASN A 107 -4.85 10.96 -12.89
C ASN A 107 -4.62 9.78 -13.84
N ILE A 108 -3.86 8.77 -13.37
CA ILE A 108 -3.63 7.52 -14.07
C ILE A 108 -3.67 6.34 -13.08
N GLY A 109 -4.32 5.25 -13.45
CA GLY A 109 -4.60 4.15 -12.52
C GLY A 109 -5.40 4.61 -11.30
N ALA A 110 -4.96 4.24 -10.10
CA ALA A 110 -5.47 4.75 -8.83
C ALA A 110 -4.89 6.12 -8.49
N GLN A 111 -3.63 6.33 -8.79
CA GLN A 111 -2.85 7.56 -8.65
C GLN A 111 -1.51 7.38 -9.34
N GLY A 112 -1.02 8.40 -10.04
CA GLY A 112 0.33 8.46 -10.58
C GLY A 112 0.99 9.80 -10.28
N TYR A 113 2.28 9.88 -10.54
CA TYR A 113 3.04 11.12 -10.54
C TYR A 113 4.08 11.11 -11.66
N VAL A 114 4.39 12.29 -12.17
CA VAL A 114 5.38 12.50 -13.22
C VAL A 114 6.43 13.51 -12.76
N GLU A 115 7.67 13.16 -13.00
CA GLU A 115 8.86 13.99 -12.79
C GLU A 115 9.68 13.96 -14.07
N LYS A 116 10.76 14.70 -14.11
CA LYS A 116 11.66 14.67 -15.28
C LYS A 116 12.19 13.25 -15.51
N ASN A 117 11.94 12.69 -16.70
CA ASN A 117 12.34 11.34 -17.09
C ASN A 117 11.76 10.17 -16.30
N VAL A 118 10.77 10.42 -15.44
CA VAL A 118 10.15 9.40 -14.60
C VAL A 118 8.64 9.58 -14.54
N LEU A 119 7.89 8.49 -14.73
CA LEU A 119 6.47 8.44 -14.42
C LEU A 119 6.17 7.15 -13.68
N ASN A 120 5.61 7.27 -12.49
CA ASN A 120 5.22 6.12 -11.68
C ASN A 120 3.72 6.14 -11.41
N PHE A 121 3.06 4.98 -11.41
CA PHE A 121 1.66 4.91 -11.05
C PHE A 121 1.27 3.59 -10.40
N LEU A 122 0.17 3.64 -9.68
CA LEU A 122 -0.45 2.51 -9.00
C LEU A 122 -1.75 2.13 -9.70
N THR A 123 -1.96 0.84 -9.98
CA THR A 123 -3.25 0.32 -10.43
C THR A 123 -3.47 -1.10 -9.91
N GLY A 124 -4.58 -1.33 -9.16
CA GLY A 124 -4.84 -2.62 -8.53
C GLY A 124 -3.64 -3.12 -7.74
N SER A 125 -3.22 -4.35 -8.02
CA SER A 125 -2.05 -4.98 -7.38
C SER A 125 -0.71 -4.64 -8.03
N TYR A 126 -0.68 -3.66 -8.94
CA TYR A 126 0.51 -3.31 -9.70
C TYR A 126 1.03 -1.92 -9.33
N TYR A 127 2.33 -1.84 -9.09
CA TYR A 127 3.10 -0.62 -9.08
C TYR A 127 3.95 -0.56 -10.35
N VAL A 128 3.75 0.46 -11.17
CA VAL A 128 4.42 0.61 -12.48
C VAL A 128 5.36 1.79 -12.43
N LYS A 129 6.58 1.58 -12.93
CA LYS A 129 7.62 2.62 -13.06
C LYS A 129 8.04 2.72 -14.52
N LEU A 130 8.09 3.93 -15.03
CA LEU A 130 8.58 4.24 -16.36
C LEU A 130 9.76 5.20 -16.26
N ASN A 131 10.84 4.86 -16.93
CA ASN A 131 12.03 5.70 -17.01
C ASN A 131 12.35 5.95 -18.48
N SER A 132 12.57 7.22 -18.85
CA SER A 132 12.90 7.62 -20.22
C SER A 132 14.32 8.15 -20.31
N PHE A 133 14.93 7.94 -21.47
CA PHE A 133 16.29 8.39 -21.76
C PHE A 133 16.34 8.97 -23.17
N ASN A 134 17.01 10.13 -23.32
CA ASN A 134 17.20 10.82 -24.59
C ASN A 134 15.90 11.24 -25.32
N THR A 135 14.80 11.42 -24.60
CA THR A 135 13.48 11.81 -25.13
C THR A 135 13.33 13.30 -25.39
N GLY A 136 14.18 14.12 -24.79
CA GLY A 136 14.20 15.57 -25.02
C GLY A 136 12.99 16.30 -24.43
N ALA A 137 12.45 17.27 -25.16
CA ALA A 137 11.33 18.11 -24.72
C ALA A 137 9.98 17.38 -24.73
N GLU A 138 9.87 16.26 -25.43
CA GLU A 138 8.64 15.45 -25.54
C GLU A 138 8.51 14.40 -24.42
N ASP A 139 9.39 14.44 -23.42
CA ASP A 139 9.54 13.41 -22.39
C ASP A 139 8.23 13.09 -21.67
N GLU A 140 7.55 14.09 -21.15
CA GLU A 140 6.32 13.90 -20.37
C GLU A 140 5.20 13.30 -21.24
N GLU A 141 5.04 13.75 -22.47
CA GLU A 141 4.02 13.23 -23.42
C GLU A 141 4.28 11.76 -23.74
N ILE A 142 5.55 11.42 -23.98
CA ILE A 142 5.98 10.04 -24.24
C ILE A 142 5.65 9.15 -23.04
N LEU A 143 6.05 9.54 -21.83
CA LEU A 143 5.80 8.78 -20.62
C LEU A 143 4.30 8.61 -20.35
N LEU A 144 3.49 9.66 -20.53
CA LEU A 144 2.03 9.61 -20.41
C LEU A 144 1.40 8.64 -21.39
N ASN A 145 1.85 8.63 -22.65
CA ASN A 145 1.35 7.69 -23.67
C ASN A 145 1.66 6.24 -23.29
N PHE A 146 2.89 5.94 -22.88
CA PHE A 146 3.26 4.61 -22.40
C PHE A 146 2.42 4.19 -21.19
N ALA A 147 2.35 5.05 -20.16
CA ALA A 147 1.63 4.77 -18.93
C ALA A 147 0.14 4.49 -19.16
N LYS A 148 -0.51 5.24 -20.06
CA LYS A 148 -1.90 5.02 -20.45
C LYS A 148 -2.09 3.62 -21.05
N LYS A 149 -1.27 3.26 -22.04
CA LYS A 149 -1.35 1.94 -22.70
C LYS A 149 -1.04 0.79 -21.75
N VAL A 150 -0.05 0.93 -20.86
CA VAL A 150 0.26 -0.06 -19.82
C VAL A 150 -0.92 -0.23 -18.87
N SER A 151 -1.52 0.86 -18.42
CA SER A 151 -2.69 0.84 -17.53
C SER A 151 -3.90 0.17 -18.19
N GLU A 152 -4.14 0.45 -19.47
CA GLU A 152 -5.21 -0.19 -20.27
C GLU A 152 -4.99 -1.71 -20.38
N ASN A 153 -3.75 -2.15 -20.65
CA ASN A 153 -3.41 -3.57 -20.79
C ASN A 153 -3.46 -4.33 -19.47
N LEU A 154 -3.15 -3.68 -18.33
CA LEU A 154 -3.32 -4.26 -17.01
C LEU A 154 -4.80 -4.50 -16.69
N GLY A 155 -5.69 -3.63 -17.21
CA GLY A 155 -7.15 -3.82 -17.14
C GLY A 155 -7.73 -3.70 -15.72
N GLU A 156 -6.91 -3.38 -14.71
CA GLU A 156 -7.36 -3.18 -13.35
C GLU A 156 -7.84 -1.74 -13.12
N LYS A 157 -9.06 -1.60 -12.59
CA LYS A 157 -9.56 -0.31 -12.10
C LYS A 157 -8.93 -0.03 -10.75
N GLY A 158 -7.83 0.70 -10.75
CA GLY A 158 -7.13 1.05 -9.52
C GLY A 158 -7.96 1.99 -8.65
N ARG A 159 -7.99 1.68 -7.35
CA ARG A 159 -8.48 2.60 -6.30
C ARG A 159 -7.46 2.60 -5.17
N LEU A 160 -7.28 3.76 -4.56
CA LEU A 160 -6.53 3.83 -3.30
C LEU A 160 -7.25 3.02 -2.22
N PRO A 161 -6.52 2.48 -1.21
CA PRO A 161 -7.12 1.74 -0.12
C PRO A 161 -8.26 2.53 0.54
N PHE A 162 -9.41 1.89 0.69
CA PHE A 162 -10.63 2.54 1.16
C PHE A 162 -10.48 3.14 2.57
N ILE A 163 -9.64 2.55 3.40
CA ILE A 163 -9.36 3.02 4.76
C ILE A 163 -8.81 4.45 4.78
N LEU A 164 -8.14 4.91 3.71
CA LEU A 164 -7.56 6.25 3.64
C LEU A 164 -8.62 7.35 3.73
N SER A 165 -9.85 7.08 3.28
CA SER A 165 -10.95 8.03 3.39
C SER A 165 -11.55 8.15 4.80
N SER A 166 -11.04 7.40 5.80
CA SER A 166 -11.37 7.59 7.22
C SER A 166 -10.54 8.67 7.89
N PHE A 167 -9.40 9.03 7.28
CA PHE A 167 -8.55 10.11 7.81
C PHE A 167 -9.28 11.46 7.70
N PRO A 168 -9.42 12.24 8.80
CA PRO A 168 -9.99 13.57 8.77
C PRO A 168 -9.27 14.49 7.77
N GLU A 169 -10.01 15.32 7.04
CA GLU A 169 -9.41 16.19 6.02
C GLU A 169 -8.77 17.46 6.59
N GLU A 170 -9.28 17.98 7.72
CA GLU A 170 -8.76 19.22 8.33
C GLU A 170 -7.30 19.05 8.74
N GLY A 171 -6.42 19.88 8.22
CA GLY A 171 -4.98 19.86 8.51
C GLY A 171 -4.20 18.71 7.90
N LYS A 172 -4.84 17.79 7.19
CA LYS A 172 -4.14 16.66 6.52
C LYS A 172 -3.24 17.18 5.40
N LYS A 173 -1.99 16.76 5.39
CA LYS A 173 -1.09 17.00 4.27
C LYS A 173 -1.50 16.14 3.08
N LYS A 174 -1.69 16.76 1.92
CA LYS A 174 -2.04 16.05 0.69
C LYS A 174 -0.99 14.98 0.39
N ASN A 175 -1.44 13.81 -0.04
CA ASN A 175 -0.60 12.69 -0.47
C ASN A 175 0.44 12.22 0.57
N SER A 176 0.24 12.53 1.85
CA SER A 176 1.11 12.07 2.93
C SER A 176 0.76 10.68 3.45
N GLU A 177 -0.35 10.11 2.96
CA GLU A 177 -0.80 8.80 3.41
C GLU A 177 0.22 7.73 3.02
N LYS A 178 0.54 6.85 3.98
CA LYS A 178 1.44 5.69 3.79
C LYS A 178 0.82 4.43 4.36
N PHE A 179 1.20 3.29 3.80
CA PHE A 179 0.93 1.99 4.40
C PHE A 179 2.25 1.38 4.85
N ILE A 180 2.30 0.94 6.10
CA ILE A 180 3.46 0.31 6.74
C ILE A 180 3.07 -1.13 7.07
N ASN A 181 3.57 -2.07 6.27
CA ASN A 181 3.19 -3.47 6.38
C ASN A 181 3.69 -4.14 7.65
N LYS A 182 4.93 -3.82 8.07
CA LYS A 182 5.62 -4.43 9.22
C LYS A 182 6.39 -3.38 10.00
N ASN A 183 6.70 -3.70 11.26
CA ASN A 183 7.55 -2.90 12.14
C ASN A 183 7.06 -1.45 12.34
N PHE A 184 5.73 -1.25 12.41
CA PHE A 184 5.21 0.08 12.73
C PHE A 184 5.74 0.54 14.10
N LEU A 185 6.14 1.80 14.21
CA LEU A 185 6.83 2.38 15.38
C LEU A 185 8.08 1.59 15.82
N GLY A 186 8.73 0.85 14.90
CA GLY A 186 9.88 0.01 15.21
C GLY A 186 9.57 -1.31 15.91
N TYR A 187 8.31 -1.62 16.15
CA TYR A 187 7.90 -2.85 16.84
C TYR A 187 7.42 -3.92 15.86
N SER A 188 8.05 -5.09 15.87
CA SER A 188 7.74 -6.20 14.96
C SER A 188 6.32 -6.75 15.11
N PHE A 189 5.70 -6.56 16.27
CA PHE A 189 4.32 -6.96 16.53
C PHE A 189 3.27 -5.93 16.09
N LEU A 190 3.67 -4.71 15.70
CA LEU A 190 2.78 -3.72 15.09
C LEU A 190 2.91 -3.77 13.57
N TYR A 191 1.83 -4.10 12.89
CA TYR A 191 1.81 -4.30 11.44
C TYR A 191 0.51 -3.78 10.82
N SER A 192 0.47 -3.70 9.49
CA SER A 192 -0.69 -3.23 8.72
C SER A 192 -1.19 -1.84 9.13
N ALA A 193 -0.28 -0.91 9.35
CA ALA A 193 -0.58 0.46 9.76
C ALA A 193 -0.69 1.39 8.55
N PHE A 194 -1.80 2.11 8.45
CA PHE A 194 -1.93 3.28 7.57
C PHE A 194 -1.65 4.53 8.39
N THR A 195 -0.96 5.50 7.81
CA THR A 195 -0.62 6.77 8.46
C THR A 195 -0.93 7.94 7.55
N ALA A 196 -1.15 9.12 8.13
CA ALA A 196 -1.17 10.39 7.41
C ALA A 196 -0.56 11.49 8.28
N ASP A 197 0.16 12.42 7.63
CA ASP A 197 0.76 13.58 8.28
C ASP A 197 -0.21 14.76 8.29
N TYR A 198 -0.19 15.51 9.40
CA TYR A 198 -1.05 16.65 9.65
C TYR A 198 -0.24 17.88 10.07
N GLU A 199 -0.77 19.05 9.76
CA GLU A 199 -0.29 20.31 10.30
C GLU A 199 -1.47 21.25 10.54
N LEU A 200 -1.64 21.68 11.79
CA LEU A 200 -2.70 22.60 12.19
C LEU A 200 -2.14 23.66 13.12
N SER A 201 -2.29 24.95 12.76
CA SER A 201 -1.79 26.07 13.56
C SER A 201 -0.31 25.95 13.97
N GLY A 202 0.54 25.41 13.07
CA GLY A 202 1.96 25.19 13.32
C GLY A 202 2.30 23.89 14.08
N THR A 203 1.32 23.17 14.61
CA THR A 203 1.51 21.87 15.24
C THR A 203 1.53 20.77 14.19
N LYS A 204 2.63 20.01 14.14
CA LYS A 204 2.78 18.85 13.24
C LYS A 204 2.51 17.56 14.02
N PHE A 205 1.68 16.70 13.48
CA PHE A 205 1.33 15.43 14.09
C PHE A 205 1.01 14.36 13.05
N LYS A 206 0.84 13.15 13.49
CA LYS A 206 0.55 12.00 12.64
C LYS A 206 -0.63 11.22 13.19
N LEU A 207 -1.60 10.92 12.36
CA LEU A 207 -2.63 9.93 12.65
C LEU A 207 -2.23 8.58 12.06
N PHE A 208 -2.66 7.52 12.73
CA PHE A 208 -2.51 6.16 12.23
C PHE A 208 -3.76 5.33 12.47
N VAL A 209 -3.94 4.31 11.64
CA VAL A 209 -4.90 3.23 11.86
C VAL A 209 -4.27 1.91 11.48
N ILE A 210 -4.39 0.92 12.35
CA ILE A 210 -4.04 -0.47 12.08
C ILE A 210 -5.33 -1.22 11.81
N GLU A 211 -5.38 -1.99 10.72
CA GLU A 211 -6.48 -2.90 10.41
C GLU A 211 -6.01 -4.35 10.55
N SER A 212 -6.68 -5.10 11.45
CA SER A 212 -6.41 -6.53 11.68
C SER A 212 -7.69 -7.22 12.14
N ASP A 213 -7.67 -8.54 12.32
CA ASP A 213 -8.77 -9.17 13.03
C ASP A 213 -8.77 -8.78 14.53
N ARG A 214 -9.88 -9.04 15.21
CA ARG A 214 -10.05 -8.67 16.63
C ARG A 214 -8.99 -9.29 17.54
N LYS A 215 -8.56 -10.52 17.22
CA LYS A 215 -7.51 -11.21 17.97
C LYS A 215 -6.16 -10.55 17.75
N GLY A 216 -5.81 -10.24 16.51
CA GLY A 216 -4.58 -9.53 16.16
C GLY A 216 -4.49 -8.16 16.82
N CYS A 217 -5.58 -7.37 16.81
CA CYS A 217 -5.64 -6.10 17.54
C CYS A 217 -5.39 -6.28 19.03
N LYS A 218 -6.05 -7.25 19.67
CA LYS A 218 -5.85 -7.56 21.10
C LYS A 218 -4.39 -7.93 21.39
N ASP A 219 -3.81 -8.81 20.56
CA ASP A 219 -2.43 -9.28 20.73
C ASP A 219 -1.42 -8.12 20.55
N MET A 220 -1.67 -7.19 19.63
CA MET A 220 -0.86 -5.98 19.44
C MET A 220 -0.90 -5.08 20.68
N ILE A 221 -2.09 -4.75 21.18
CA ILE A 221 -2.27 -3.92 22.38
C ILE A 221 -1.56 -4.57 23.57
N GLN A 222 -1.79 -5.87 23.79
CA GLN A 222 -1.17 -6.59 24.90
C GLN A 222 0.36 -6.52 24.85
N LYS A 223 0.96 -6.80 23.68
CA LYS A 223 2.40 -6.75 23.51
C LYS A 223 2.94 -5.33 23.66
N TYR A 224 2.19 -4.32 23.20
CA TYR A 224 2.62 -2.93 23.31
C TYR A 224 2.65 -2.48 24.77
N LEU A 225 1.62 -2.79 25.54
CA LEU A 225 1.57 -2.51 26.98
C LEU A 225 2.68 -3.26 27.76
N GLN A 226 2.98 -4.52 27.38
CA GLN A 226 4.08 -5.27 27.97
C GLN A 226 5.44 -4.64 27.66
N GLN A 227 5.65 -4.24 26.40
CA GLN A 227 6.91 -3.62 25.95
C GLN A 227 7.17 -2.27 26.64
N THR A 228 6.12 -1.50 26.89
CA THR A 228 6.19 -0.19 27.55
C THR A 228 6.07 -0.26 29.08
N LYS A 229 6.11 -1.47 29.64
CA LYS A 229 6.02 -1.73 31.10
C LYS A 229 4.76 -1.16 31.77
N SER A 230 3.67 -1.09 31.00
CA SER A 230 2.34 -0.66 31.46
C SER A 230 1.31 -1.80 31.35
N PRO A 231 1.56 -2.99 31.95
CA PRO A 231 0.69 -4.14 31.74
C PRO A 231 -0.67 -3.93 32.42
N GLU A 232 -1.73 -4.18 31.67
CA GLU A 232 -3.10 -4.25 32.18
C GLU A 232 -3.53 -5.69 32.40
N LYS A 233 -4.33 -5.95 33.46
CA LYS A 233 -4.81 -7.30 33.75
C LYS A 233 -5.84 -7.79 32.72
N ASN A 234 -6.67 -6.88 32.21
CA ASN A 234 -7.72 -7.19 31.26
C ASN A 234 -7.58 -6.29 30.02
N ILE A 235 -7.25 -6.87 28.88
CA ILE A 235 -7.18 -6.15 27.60
C ILE A 235 -8.57 -6.18 26.95
N ALA A 236 -9.22 -5.03 26.87
CA ALA A 236 -10.54 -4.84 26.29
C ALA A 236 -10.54 -3.71 25.25
N GLU A 237 -11.57 -3.63 24.44
CA GLU A 237 -11.77 -2.48 23.54
C GLU A 237 -11.93 -1.19 24.36
N GLY A 238 -11.33 -0.10 23.87
CA GLY A 238 -11.33 1.19 24.56
C GLY A 238 -10.13 2.06 24.24
N LEU A 239 -9.98 3.09 25.05
CA LEU A 239 -8.89 4.07 24.98
C LEU A 239 -7.70 3.60 25.81
N TYR A 240 -6.51 3.75 25.26
CA TYR A 240 -5.23 3.46 25.91
C TYR A 240 -4.31 4.68 25.81
N THR A 241 -3.68 5.04 26.92
CA THR A 241 -2.58 6.01 26.96
C THR A 241 -1.30 5.24 27.25
N ILE A 242 -0.36 5.27 26.32
CA ILE A 242 0.89 4.50 26.38
C ILE A 242 2.07 5.47 26.41
N SER A 243 2.90 5.36 27.45
CA SER A 243 4.17 6.09 27.52
C SER A 243 5.25 5.27 26.79
N ASP A 244 5.46 5.61 25.52
CA ASP A 244 6.45 4.94 24.67
C ASP A 244 7.83 5.59 24.84
N PRO A 245 8.91 4.82 25.10
CA PRO A 245 10.24 5.38 25.35
C PRO A 245 10.86 6.08 24.14
N TYR A 246 10.39 5.79 22.91
CA TYR A 246 10.92 6.36 21.67
C TYR A 246 9.98 7.39 21.02
N HIS A 247 8.67 7.29 21.29
CA HIS A 247 7.65 8.09 20.64
C HIS A 247 6.87 9.00 21.60
N GLY A 248 7.23 8.97 22.90
CA GLY A 248 6.54 9.77 23.92
C GLY A 248 5.16 9.21 24.27
N GLU A 249 4.26 10.09 24.69
CA GLU A 249 2.91 9.69 25.05
C GLU A 249 2.06 9.51 23.79
N ILE A 250 1.51 8.30 23.63
CA ILE A 250 0.65 7.90 22.53
C ILE A 250 -0.74 7.62 23.08
N GLU A 251 -1.73 8.26 22.50
CA GLU A 251 -3.13 7.95 22.76
C GLU A 251 -3.71 7.20 21.58
N LEU A 252 -4.28 6.03 21.86
CA LEU A 252 -4.87 5.17 20.85
C LEU A 252 -6.18 4.55 21.32
N HIS A 253 -7.05 4.27 20.37
CA HIS A 253 -8.32 3.59 20.58
C HIS A 253 -8.29 2.22 19.88
N TRP A 254 -8.89 1.20 20.52
CA TRP A 254 -9.16 -0.08 19.90
C TRP A 254 -10.66 -0.37 19.89
N GLN A 255 -11.20 -0.68 18.71
CA GLN A 255 -12.56 -1.16 18.54
C GLN A 255 -12.64 -2.14 17.36
N GLY A 256 -13.12 -3.35 17.61
CA GLY A 256 -13.30 -4.38 16.60
C GLY A 256 -12.00 -4.74 15.89
N LYS A 257 -11.95 -4.47 14.60
CA LYS A 257 -10.78 -4.73 13.73
C LYS A 257 -9.83 -3.54 13.57
N TYR A 258 -10.04 -2.45 14.29
CA TYR A 258 -9.26 -1.23 14.17
C TYR A 258 -8.59 -0.82 15.48
N ILE A 259 -7.30 -0.45 15.37
CA ILE A 259 -6.59 0.35 16.35
C ILE A 259 -6.25 1.66 15.66
N TRP A 260 -6.65 2.81 16.20
CA TRP A 260 -6.28 4.11 15.67
C TRP A 260 -5.75 5.02 16.74
N GLY A 261 -4.87 5.93 16.37
CA GLY A 261 -4.22 6.80 17.34
C GLY A 261 -3.55 8.00 16.72
N ILE A 262 -2.95 8.79 17.60
CA ILE A 262 -2.27 10.04 17.27
C ILE A 262 -0.89 10.09 17.91
N LEU A 263 0.07 10.59 17.15
CA LEU A 263 1.48 10.74 17.53
C LEU A 263 1.91 12.20 17.47
N ASN A 264 2.88 12.57 18.29
CA ASN A 264 3.54 13.88 18.27
C ASN A 264 2.63 15.07 18.63
N VAL A 265 1.66 14.86 19.52
CA VAL A 265 0.78 15.91 20.04
C VAL A 265 0.75 15.89 21.55
N SER A 266 1.06 17.00 22.18
CA SER A 266 0.94 17.21 23.63
C SER A 266 -0.41 17.81 24.04
N ASP A 267 -1.08 18.55 23.14
CA ASP A 267 -2.39 19.15 23.36
C ASP A 267 -3.48 18.09 23.44
N THR A 268 -4.02 17.89 24.63
CA THR A 268 -5.06 16.88 24.91
C THR A 268 -6.39 17.18 24.21
N SER A 269 -6.73 18.46 24.00
CA SER A 269 -7.94 18.87 23.30
C SER A 269 -7.83 18.51 21.80
N LEU A 270 -6.67 18.77 21.20
CA LEU A 270 -6.40 18.41 19.83
C LEU A 270 -6.40 16.89 19.64
N ARG A 271 -5.78 16.13 20.56
CA ARG A 271 -5.83 14.66 20.56
C ARG A 271 -7.26 14.15 20.55
N SER A 272 -8.05 14.54 21.53
CA SER A 272 -9.45 14.10 21.66
C SER A 272 -10.28 14.45 20.44
N LYS A 273 -10.11 15.68 19.88
CA LYS A 273 -10.79 16.09 18.66
C LYS A 273 -10.50 15.12 17.49
N TYR A 274 -9.23 14.86 17.22
CA TYR A 274 -8.84 14.06 16.05
C TYR A 274 -9.14 12.57 16.22
N LEU A 275 -9.00 12.02 17.42
CA LEU A 275 -9.41 10.64 17.70
C LEU A 275 -10.91 10.44 17.48
N LYS A 276 -11.74 11.41 17.90
CA LYS A 276 -13.18 11.38 17.66
C LYS A 276 -13.56 11.54 16.20
N LEU A 277 -12.91 12.45 15.47
CA LEU A 277 -13.13 12.62 14.02
C LEU A 277 -12.77 11.33 13.26
N PHE A 278 -11.70 10.67 13.66
CA PHE A 278 -11.28 9.42 13.04
C PHE A 278 -12.27 8.27 13.34
N GLU A 279 -12.76 8.15 14.57
CA GLU A 279 -13.80 7.20 14.94
C GLU A 279 -15.02 7.32 14.02
N VAL A 280 -15.54 8.55 13.86
CA VAL A 280 -16.66 8.83 12.94
C VAL A 280 -16.33 8.44 11.49
N GLY A 281 -15.09 8.67 11.04
CA GLY A 281 -14.61 8.24 9.73
C GLY A 281 -14.63 6.71 9.56
N LEU A 282 -14.23 5.97 10.59
CA LEU A 282 -14.22 4.50 10.59
C LEU A 282 -15.64 3.90 10.68
N GLU A 283 -16.56 4.52 11.43
CA GLU A 283 -17.95 4.05 11.55
C GLU A 283 -18.71 4.08 10.22
N LYS A 284 -18.46 5.07 9.37
CA LYS A 284 -19.03 5.17 8.02
C LYS A 284 -18.57 4.02 7.10
N LYS A 285 -17.65 3.16 7.56
CA LYS A 285 -17.06 2.06 6.81
C LYS A 285 -17.58 0.67 7.26
N LYS A 286 -18.37 0.63 8.34
CA LYS A 286 -19.07 -0.58 8.78
C LYS A 286 -20.32 -0.80 7.93
#